data_6a685bc8af69bb24966b04c1b93bc031
#
_entry.id   6a685bc8af69bb24966b04c1b93bc031
#
_cell.length_a   1.000
_cell.length_b   1.000
_cell.length_c   1.000
_cell.angle_alpha   90.00
_cell.angle_beta   90.00
_cell.angle_gamma   90.00
#
_symmetry.space_group_name_H-M   'P 1'
#
loop_
_entity.id
_entity.type
_entity.pdbx_description
1 polymer ?
#
loop_
_entity_poly.entity_id
_entity_poly.type
_entity_poly.pdbx_seq_one_letter_code
_entity_poly.pdbx_strand_id
1 'polypeptide(L)'
;MNSSTTAWPPVLAASLLALTLPHSAYGHAPLVAPAPAKCLKSQKDSRGRSSVDGTEIAWEDETKYDDARAHAVRAWSTRDLNKIKFPKDDASRVADLEWSDVNKNTGRWKDVGAGWTPFPGTDSIRMNDAYLGAGKRFGTRAKRRLVGAHELGHALGFCHKSASWYPTLMAPNVHDAPADGKPTRRDRANYQALWRTS
;
A
#
# COMPACT_ATOMS: atom_id res chain seq x y z
N MET A 1 27.82 50.99 73.84
CA MET A 1 26.98 51.21 72.64
C MET A 1 27.92 51.20 71.38
N ASN A 2 28.13 50.05 70.80
CA ASN A 2 29.01 49.89 69.65
C ASN A 2 28.15 49.60 68.39
N SER A 3 28.14 50.52 67.48
CA SER A 3 27.49 50.33 66.15
C SER A 3 28.51 49.80 65.17
N SER A 4 28.35 48.55 64.73
CA SER A 4 29.15 47.94 63.75
C SER A 4 28.48 48.19 62.36
N THR A 5 29.13 48.94 61.51
CA THR A 5 28.74 49.13 60.04
C THR A 5 29.33 48.02 59.25
N THR A 6 28.49 47.15 58.67
CA THR A 6 28.90 46.12 57.70
C THR A 6 28.87 46.69 56.29
N ALA A 7 30.04 46.77 55.65
CA ALA A 7 30.16 47.16 54.26
C ALA A 7 29.90 45.94 53.32
N TRP A 8 29.11 46.14 52.26
CA TRP A 8 28.85 45.15 51.24
C TRP A 8 29.86 45.28 50.11
N PRO A 9 30.36 44.15 49.54
CA PRO A 9 31.28 44.21 48.42
C PRO A 9 30.53 44.50 47.08
N PRO A 10 31.18 45.09 46.10
CA PRO A 10 30.58 45.45 44.83
C PRO A 10 30.33 44.21 43.96
N VAL A 11 29.11 44.14 43.39
CA VAL A 11 28.71 43.12 42.42
C VAL A 11 29.33 43.43 41.10
N LEU A 12 30.24 42.54 40.64
CA LEU A 12 30.79 42.55 39.25
C LEU A 12 29.71 42.04 38.30
N ALA A 13 29.22 42.90 37.45
CA ALA A 13 28.33 42.54 36.33
C ALA A 13 29.14 41.83 35.23
N ALA A 14 28.97 40.52 35.11
CA ALA A 14 29.48 39.76 34.01
C ALA A 14 28.60 39.92 32.76
N SER A 15 29.07 40.63 31.76
CA SER A 15 28.42 40.77 30.48
C SER A 15 28.52 39.44 29.69
N LEU A 16 27.43 38.71 29.57
CA LEU A 16 27.31 37.53 28.70
C LEU A 16 27.17 38.00 27.25
N LEU A 17 28.22 37.84 26.47
CA LEU A 17 28.18 37.97 25.01
C LEU A 17 27.40 36.75 24.46
N ALA A 18 26.17 36.92 24.03
CA ALA A 18 25.42 35.93 23.32
C ALA A 18 25.96 35.79 21.89
N LEU A 19 26.72 34.74 21.63
CA LEU A 19 27.10 34.34 20.27
C LEU A 19 25.85 33.75 19.58
N THR A 20 25.19 34.54 18.75
CA THR A 20 24.16 34.08 17.83
C THR A 20 24.84 33.30 16.68
N LEU A 21 24.82 31.98 16.76
CA LEU A 21 25.22 31.16 15.64
C LEU A 21 24.17 31.32 14.52
N PRO A 22 24.58 31.50 13.24
CA PRO A 22 23.63 31.53 12.15
C PRO A 22 22.98 30.15 12.05
N HIS A 23 21.67 30.09 12.22
CA HIS A 23 20.88 28.90 11.90
C HIS A 23 20.93 28.72 10.39
N SER A 24 21.79 27.82 9.91
CA SER A 24 21.73 27.33 8.54
C SER A 24 20.39 26.65 8.37
N ALA A 25 19.44 27.34 7.73
CA ALA A 25 18.22 26.73 7.27
C ALA A 25 18.62 25.69 6.21
N TYR A 26 18.78 24.43 6.63
CA TYR A 26 18.82 23.32 5.69
C TYR A 26 17.47 23.29 5.00
N GLY A 27 17.39 23.95 3.87
CA GLY A 27 16.25 23.86 2.97
C GLY A 27 16.08 22.38 2.59
N HIS A 28 15.08 21.72 3.15
CA HIS A 28 14.70 20.41 2.68
C HIS A 28 14.28 20.57 1.22
N ALA A 29 15.14 20.11 0.31
CA ALA A 29 14.75 20.00 -1.08
C ALA A 29 13.41 19.24 -1.12
N PRO A 30 12.41 19.74 -1.86
CA PRO A 30 11.13 19.07 -1.96
C PRO A 30 11.39 17.65 -2.43
N LEU A 31 10.97 16.66 -1.65
CA LEU A 31 11.05 15.24 -2.04
C LEU A 31 10.25 15.09 -3.32
N VAL A 32 10.94 15.05 -4.45
CA VAL A 32 10.31 14.81 -5.76
C VAL A 32 9.55 13.51 -5.64
N ALA A 33 8.23 13.55 -5.89
CA ALA A 33 7.41 12.37 -5.88
C ALA A 33 8.00 11.36 -6.88
N PRO A 34 8.17 10.08 -6.49
CA PRO A 34 8.74 9.09 -7.39
C PRO A 34 7.86 8.96 -8.64
N ALA A 35 8.49 8.83 -9.80
CA ALA A 35 7.78 8.59 -11.04
C ALA A 35 7.00 7.26 -10.95
N PRO A 36 5.82 7.16 -11.59
CA PRO A 36 5.06 5.92 -11.68
C PRO A 36 5.91 4.77 -12.23
N ALA A 37 5.73 3.58 -11.69
CA ALA A 37 6.42 2.39 -12.19
C ALA A 37 5.85 1.99 -13.55
N LYS A 38 6.73 1.59 -14.47
CA LYS A 38 6.31 1.13 -15.81
C LYS A 38 5.80 -0.31 -15.75
N CYS A 39 4.76 -0.59 -16.52
CA CYS A 39 4.28 -1.96 -16.71
C CYS A 39 5.32 -2.83 -17.42
N LEU A 40 5.30 -4.13 -17.10
CA LEU A 40 6.10 -5.12 -17.82
C LEU A 40 5.54 -5.36 -19.22
N LYS A 41 6.45 -5.57 -20.19
CA LYS A 41 6.10 -5.86 -21.59
C LYS A 41 5.15 -4.82 -22.19
N SER A 42 4.17 -5.26 -22.97
CA SER A 42 3.14 -4.43 -23.61
C SER A 42 1.92 -4.15 -22.75
N GLN A 43 1.96 -4.45 -21.45
CA GLN A 43 0.87 -4.19 -20.54
C GLN A 43 0.75 -2.70 -20.21
N LYS A 44 -0.45 -2.28 -19.80
CA LYS A 44 -0.71 -0.90 -19.31
C LYS A 44 -1.71 -0.92 -18.18
N ASP A 45 -1.61 0.05 -17.27
CA ASP A 45 -2.66 0.33 -16.31
C ASP A 45 -3.92 0.79 -17.06
N SER A 46 -5.10 0.34 -16.64
CA SER A 46 -6.33 0.64 -17.35
C SER A 46 -7.54 0.62 -16.43
N ARG A 47 -8.31 1.72 -16.42
CA ARG A 47 -9.61 1.78 -15.75
C ARG A 47 -10.62 0.79 -16.36
N GLY A 48 -10.61 0.63 -17.68
CA GLY A 48 -11.49 -0.30 -18.40
C GLY A 48 -11.12 -1.77 -18.24
N ARG A 49 -10.08 -2.07 -17.47
CA ARG A 49 -9.67 -3.43 -17.07
C ARG A 49 -9.53 -3.49 -15.56
N SER A 50 -10.53 -2.99 -14.86
CA SER A 50 -10.60 -3.00 -13.40
C SER A 50 -11.98 -3.48 -12.98
N SER A 51 -12.10 -3.94 -11.75
CA SER A 51 -13.35 -4.25 -11.08
C SER A 51 -14.07 -2.98 -10.56
N VAL A 52 -13.56 -1.79 -10.88
CA VAL A 52 -14.12 -0.53 -10.36
C VAL A 52 -15.38 -0.16 -11.12
N ASP A 53 -16.49 -0.06 -10.41
CA ASP A 53 -17.72 0.60 -10.87
C ASP A 53 -17.83 2.00 -10.24
N GLY A 54 -17.90 3.03 -11.12
CA GLY A 54 -17.91 4.42 -10.67
C GLY A 54 -16.67 4.77 -9.82
N THR A 55 -16.81 4.76 -8.51
CA THR A 55 -15.75 5.08 -7.54
C THR A 55 -15.61 4.02 -6.45
N GLU A 56 -16.11 2.82 -6.67
CA GLU A 56 -16.03 1.74 -5.70
C GLU A 56 -15.75 0.37 -6.34
N ILE A 57 -15.38 -0.58 -5.51
CA ILE A 57 -15.40 -2.02 -5.77
C ILE A 57 -16.21 -2.63 -4.61
N ALA A 58 -17.49 -2.91 -4.85
CA ALA A 58 -18.30 -3.66 -3.91
C ALA A 58 -17.84 -5.12 -3.90
N TRP A 59 -17.57 -5.69 -2.72
CA TRP A 59 -16.99 -7.02 -2.63
C TRP A 59 -17.85 -8.00 -1.84
N GLU A 60 -17.85 -9.24 -2.31
CA GLU A 60 -18.43 -10.41 -1.65
C GLU A 60 -17.33 -11.33 -1.12
N ASP A 61 -17.61 -12.05 -0.03
CA ASP A 61 -16.62 -12.81 0.74
C ASP A 61 -16.96 -14.27 0.87
N GLU A 62 -16.28 -15.07 0.08
CA GLU A 62 -16.34 -16.54 0.08
C GLU A 62 -14.95 -17.17 0.42
N THR A 63 -13.95 -16.34 0.80
CA THR A 63 -12.62 -16.84 1.11
C THR A 63 -12.43 -17.10 2.60
N LYS A 64 -11.73 -18.18 2.96
CA LYS A 64 -11.25 -18.39 4.33
C LYS A 64 -10.08 -17.51 4.76
N TYR A 65 -9.55 -16.69 3.83
CA TYR A 65 -8.41 -15.80 4.06
C TYR A 65 -8.83 -14.36 4.41
N ASP A 66 -9.83 -14.21 5.28
CA ASP A 66 -10.37 -12.94 5.75
C ASP A 66 -9.32 -11.89 6.11
N ASP A 67 -8.23 -12.32 6.77
CA ASP A 67 -7.19 -11.42 7.19
C ASP A 67 -6.37 -10.88 6.01
N ALA A 68 -6.23 -11.63 4.93
CA ALA A 68 -5.57 -11.19 3.70
C ALA A 68 -6.46 -10.20 2.95
N ARG A 69 -7.74 -10.50 2.78
CA ARG A 69 -8.73 -9.58 2.19
C ARG A 69 -8.81 -8.27 2.97
N ALA A 70 -9.02 -8.36 4.29
CA ALA A 70 -9.10 -7.17 5.14
C ALA A 70 -7.81 -6.34 5.12
N HIS A 71 -6.64 -6.99 5.02
CA HIS A 71 -5.37 -6.29 4.85
C HIS A 71 -5.31 -5.58 3.50
N ALA A 72 -5.68 -6.25 2.40
CA ALA A 72 -5.67 -5.70 1.05
C ALA A 72 -6.54 -4.42 0.97
N VAL A 73 -7.78 -4.50 1.46
CA VAL A 73 -8.69 -3.34 1.53
C VAL A 73 -8.05 -2.19 2.32
N ARG A 74 -7.53 -2.44 3.51
CA ARG A 74 -6.87 -1.38 4.31
C ARG A 74 -5.64 -0.80 3.61
N ALA A 75 -4.83 -1.64 2.96
CA ALA A 75 -3.61 -1.21 2.29
C ALA A 75 -3.89 -0.25 1.12
N TRP A 76 -4.98 -0.48 0.38
CA TRP A 76 -5.43 0.35 -0.73
C TRP A 76 -6.44 1.45 -0.34
N SER A 77 -6.79 1.59 0.95
CA SER A 77 -7.72 2.61 1.48
C SER A 77 -7.04 3.69 2.31
N THR A 78 -5.73 3.88 2.20
CA THR A 78 -5.03 4.94 2.94
C THR A 78 -5.41 6.33 2.39
N ARG A 79 -5.14 7.40 3.18
CA ARG A 79 -5.60 8.77 2.87
C ARG A 79 -5.32 9.23 1.44
N ASP A 80 -4.20 8.84 0.86
CA ASP A 80 -3.76 9.19 -0.49
C ASP A 80 -4.24 8.20 -1.58
N LEU A 81 -4.91 7.09 -1.18
CA LEU A 81 -5.44 6.03 -2.04
C LEU A 81 -6.97 5.88 -1.89
N ASN A 82 -7.67 6.93 -1.49
CA ASN A 82 -9.07 6.86 -1.08
C ASN A 82 -10.08 7.25 -2.17
N LYS A 83 -9.66 7.34 -3.41
CA LYS A 83 -10.55 7.64 -4.55
C LYS A 83 -11.52 6.49 -4.81
N ILE A 84 -11.02 5.27 -4.72
CA ILE A 84 -11.84 4.06 -4.86
C ILE A 84 -12.18 3.55 -3.46
N LYS A 85 -13.45 3.27 -3.24
CA LYS A 85 -13.97 2.72 -1.98
C LYS A 85 -14.14 1.21 -2.12
N PHE A 86 -14.17 0.52 -1.00
CA PHE A 86 -14.33 -0.93 -0.95
C PHE A 86 -15.45 -1.29 0.03
N PRO A 87 -16.71 -0.99 -0.30
CA PRO A 87 -17.84 -1.41 0.53
C PRO A 87 -18.01 -2.93 0.44
N LYS A 88 -18.51 -3.54 1.52
CA LYS A 88 -19.02 -4.90 1.45
C LYS A 88 -20.31 -4.89 0.63
N ASP A 89 -20.52 -5.95 -0.16
CA ASP A 89 -21.79 -6.16 -0.85
C ASP A 89 -22.95 -6.29 0.14
N ASP A 90 -24.10 -5.78 -0.25
CA ASP A 90 -25.35 -5.82 0.50
C ASP A 90 -26.55 -5.88 -0.47
N ALA A 91 -27.75 -5.99 0.07
CA ALA A 91 -28.98 -6.11 -0.73
C ALA A 91 -29.25 -4.91 -1.68
N SER A 92 -28.52 -3.81 -1.57
CA SER A 92 -28.66 -2.61 -2.41
C SER A 92 -27.62 -2.50 -3.52
N ARG A 93 -26.65 -3.42 -3.58
CA ARG A 93 -25.54 -3.43 -4.53
C ARG A 93 -25.39 -4.82 -5.13
N VAL A 94 -24.83 -4.85 -6.33
CA VAL A 94 -24.29 -6.08 -6.93
C VAL A 94 -22.79 -6.07 -6.70
N ALA A 95 -22.23 -7.20 -6.26
CA ALA A 95 -20.79 -7.32 -6.06
C ALA A 95 -20.03 -7.13 -7.37
N ASP A 96 -19.03 -6.24 -7.36
CA ASP A 96 -18.07 -6.04 -8.45
C ASP A 96 -16.94 -7.08 -8.39
N LEU A 97 -16.67 -7.59 -7.19
CA LEU A 97 -15.53 -8.45 -6.90
C LEU A 97 -15.88 -9.53 -5.87
N GLU A 98 -15.79 -10.80 -6.25
CA GLU A 98 -15.87 -11.96 -5.35
C GLU A 98 -14.48 -12.37 -4.87
N TRP A 99 -14.33 -12.56 -3.57
CA TRP A 99 -13.17 -13.24 -2.96
C TRP A 99 -13.51 -14.69 -2.68
N SER A 100 -12.80 -15.62 -3.32
CA SER A 100 -13.01 -17.05 -3.15
C SER A 100 -11.70 -17.83 -3.05
N ASP A 101 -11.80 -19.15 -2.83
CA ASP A 101 -10.65 -20.01 -2.72
C ASP A 101 -10.59 -21.03 -3.86
N VAL A 102 -9.37 -21.46 -4.16
CA VAL A 102 -9.07 -22.58 -5.05
C VAL A 102 -7.95 -23.43 -4.44
N ASN A 103 -7.92 -24.72 -4.73
CA ASN A 103 -6.83 -25.62 -4.30
C ASN A 103 -6.29 -26.36 -5.53
N LYS A 104 -5.39 -25.73 -6.28
CA LYS A 104 -4.85 -26.25 -7.54
C LYS A 104 -3.36 -25.95 -7.67
N ASN A 105 -2.58 -26.92 -8.15
CA ASN A 105 -1.15 -26.79 -8.41
C ASN A 105 -0.75 -27.17 -9.86
N THR A 106 -1.71 -27.21 -10.77
CA THR A 106 -1.53 -27.58 -12.18
C THR A 106 -2.13 -26.53 -13.13
N GLY A 107 -1.79 -26.61 -14.40
CA GLY A 107 -2.28 -25.68 -15.42
C GLY A 107 -1.89 -24.23 -15.09
N ARG A 108 -2.83 -23.31 -15.24
CA ARG A 108 -2.60 -21.87 -14.97
C ARG A 108 -2.30 -21.59 -13.48
N TRP A 109 -2.59 -22.52 -12.58
CA TRP A 109 -2.39 -22.41 -11.15
C TRP A 109 -1.04 -22.94 -10.67
N LYS A 110 -0.21 -23.49 -11.56
CA LYS A 110 1.14 -23.93 -11.21
C LYS A 110 1.97 -22.73 -10.76
N ASP A 111 2.50 -22.79 -9.53
CA ASP A 111 3.30 -21.75 -8.85
C ASP A 111 2.57 -20.42 -8.62
N VAL A 112 1.23 -20.40 -8.68
CA VAL A 112 0.40 -19.21 -8.50
C VAL A 112 -0.31 -19.25 -7.16
N GLY A 113 0.01 -18.26 -6.29
CA GLY A 113 -0.57 -18.15 -4.94
C GLY A 113 -1.98 -17.58 -4.92
N ALA A 114 -2.32 -16.68 -5.85
CA ALA A 114 -3.67 -16.17 -6.08
C ALA A 114 -3.77 -15.60 -7.48
N GLY A 115 -4.96 -15.20 -7.91
CA GLY A 115 -5.15 -14.56 -9.21
C GLY A 115 -6.46 -13.81 -9.28
N TRP A 116 -6.40 -12.55 -9.72
CA TRP A 116 -7.56 -11.80 -10.18
C TRP A 116 -7.92 -12.21 -11.60
N THR A 117 -9.22 -12.32 -11.87
CA THR A 117 -9.75 -12.66 -13.19
C THR A 117 -11.03 -11.85 -13.46
N PRO A 118 -11.08 -11.08 -14.57
CA PRO A 118 -12.29 -10.40 -14.96
C PRO A 118 -13.32 -11.40 -15.52
N PHE A 119 -14.60 -11.17 -15.19
CA PHE A 119 -15.73 -11.90 -15.72
C PHE A 119 -16.86 -10.96 -16.14
N PRO A 120 -17.72 -11.33 -17.06
CA PRO A 120 -18.98 -10.63 -17.26
C PRO A 120 -19.82 -10.63 -15.96
N GLY A 121 -20.11 -9.46 -15.43
CA GLY A 121 -20.81 -9.29 -14.15
C GLY A 121 -19.84 -9.08 -13.00
N THR A 122 -19.49 -10.12 -12.26
CA THR A 122 -18.66 -10.03 -11.07
C THR A 122 -17.26 -10.60 -11.33
N ASP A 123 -16.22 -9.80 -11.14
CA ASP A 123 -14.82 -10.24 -11.20
C ASP A 123 -14.47 -11.14 -10.01
N SER A 124 -13.34 -11.87 -10.08
CA SER A 124 -12.95 -12.71 -8.94
C SER A 124 -11.48 -12.57 -8.57
N ILE A 125 -11.20 -12.56 -7.26
CA ILE A 125 -9.89 -12.86 -6.68
C ILE A 125 -9.98 -14.25 -6.06
N ARG A 126 -9.15 -15.19 -6.54
CA ARG A 126 -9.08 -16.56 -6.03
C ARG A 126 -7.79 -16.80 -5.30
N MET A 127 -7.89 -17.08 -3.99
CA MET A 127 -6.76 -17.40 -3.13
C MET A 127 -6.45 -18.89 -3.23
N ASN A 128 -5.21 -19.27 -3.56
CA ASN A 128 -4.86 -20.65 -3.85
C ASN A 128 -4.31 -21.40 -2.62
N ASP A 129 -5.14 -22.22 -2.01
CA ASP A 129 -4.80 -22.99 -0.82
C ASP A 129 -3.62 -23.97 -1.02
N ALA A 130 -3.39 -24.43 -2.24
CA ALA A 130 -2.23 -25.29 -2.55
C ALA A 130 -0.88 -24.63 -2.21
N TYR A 131 -0.83 -23.29 -2.19
CA TYR A 131 0.38 -22.51 -1.89
C TYR A 131 0.22 -21.61 -0.65
N LEU A 132 -1.00 -21.20 -0.30
CA LEU A 132 -1.29 -20.28 0.81
C LEU A 132 -1.73 -21.02 2.08
N GLY A 133 -2.08 -22.31 2.02
CA GLY A 133 -2.47 -23.12 3.16
C GLY A 133 -1.38 -23.19 4.23
N ALA A 134 -1.76 -23.61 5.43
CA ALA A 134 -0.82 -23.78 6.54
C ALA A 134 0.31 -24.75 6.14
N GLY A 135 1.56 -24.38 6.45
CA GLY A 135 2.74 -25.17 6.10
C GLY A 135 3.13 -25.16 4.62
N LYS A 136 2.41 -24.45 3.75
CA LYS A 136 2.73 -24.32 2.33
C LYS A 136 3.74 -23.21 2.08
N ARG A 137 4.29 -23.16 0.83
CA ARG A 137 5.36 -22.24 0.40
C ARG A 137 5.08 -20.76 0.73
N PHE A 138 3.83 -20.31 0.60
CA PHE A 138 3.38 -18.96 0.91
C PHE A 138 2.37 -18.93 2.07
N GLY A 139 2.34 -19.98 2.90
CA GLY A 139 1.35 -20.18 3.95
C GLY A 139 1.48 -19.29 5.19
N THR A 140 2.43 -18.34 5.22
CA THR A 140 2.52 -17.38 6.32
C THR A 140 1.49 -16.28 6.17
N ARG A 141 1.04 -15.73 7.29
CA ARG A 141 0.10 -14.60 7.32
C ARG A 141 0.60 -13.41 6.48
N ALA A 142 1.90 -13.09 6.58
CA ALA A 142 2.51 -11.99 5.82
C ALA A 142 2.41 -12.23 4.30
N LYS A 143 2.72 -13.45 3.84
CA LYS A 143 2.66 -13.79 2.41
C LYS A 143 1.22 -13.79 1.88
N ARG A 144 0.24 -14.32 2.64
CA ARG A 144 -1.18 -14.24 2.28
C ARG A 144 -1.66 -12.80 2.11
N ARG A 145 -1.29 -11.93 3.05
CA ARG A 145 -1.61 -10.49 2.99
C ARG A 145 -0.98 -9.79 1.80
N LEU A 146 0.29 -10.09 1.53
CA LEU A 146 1.00 -9.54 0.37
C LEU A 146 0.30 -9.94 -0.92
N VAL A 147 0.01 -11.26 -1.09
CA VAL A 147 -0.64 -11.79 -2.29
C VAL A 147 -2.04 -11.19 -2.46
N GLY A 148 -2.86 -11.17 -1.40
CA GLY A 148 -4.19 -10.55 -1.47
C GLY A 148 -4.15 -9.06 -1.87
N ALA A 149 -3.20 -8.29 -1.32
CA ALA A 149 -3.06 -6.89 -1.67
C ALA A 149 -2.56 -6.69 -3.12
N HIS A 150 -1.72 -7.58 -3.63
CA HIS A 150 -1.30 -7.60 -5.03
C HIS A 150 -2.48 -7.84 -5.96
N GLU A 151 -3.31 -8.86 -5.69
CA GLU A 151 -4.47 -9.16 -6.53
C GLU A 151 -5.52 -8.03 -6.52
N LEU A 152 -5.73 -7.39 -5.37
CA LEU A 152 -6.59 -6.19 -5.31
C LEU A 152 -6.01 -5.03 -6.14
N GLY A 153 -4.69 -4.96 -6.28
CA GLY A 153 -4.04 -4.04 -7.21
C GLY A 153 -4.42 -4.32 -8.67
N HIS A 154 -4.57 -5.59 -9.09
CA HIS A 154 -5.09 -5.94 -10.41
C HIS A 154 -6.56 -5.57 -10.56
N ALA A 155 -7.38 -5.80 -9.54
CA ALA A 155 -8.78 -5.35 -9.51
C ALA A 155 -8.90 -3.82 -9.61
N LEU A 156 -7.92 -3.06 -9.12
CA LEU A 156 -7.80 -1.62 -9.33
C LEU A 156 -7.27 -1.23 -10.73
N GLY A 157 -7.03 -2.17 -11.62
CA GLY A 157 -6.59 -1.93 -13.00
C GLY A 157 -5.08 -1.83 -13.20
N PHE A 158 -4.25 -2.22 -12.22
CA PHE A 158 -2.79 -2.19 -12.37
C PHE A 158 -2.27 -3.44 -13.06
N CYS A 159 -1.30 -3.23 -13.94
CA CYS A 159 -0.47 -4.27 -14.55
C CYS A 159 0.65 -4.72 -13.62
N HIS A 160 1.33 -5.82 -13.94
CA HIS A 160 2.61 -6.13 -13.31
C HIS A 160 3.66 -5.05 -13.62
N LYS A 161 4.48 -4.73 -12.62
CA LYS A 161 5.51 -3.68 -12.67
C LYS A 161 6.90 -4.25 -12.48
N SER A 162 7.89 -3.59 -13.11
CA SER A 162 9.29 -3.91 -12.85
C SER A 162 9.73 -3.43 -11.46
N ALA A 163 10.33 -4.34 -10.69
CA ALA A 163 10.91 -4.07 -9.37
C ALA A 163 12.44 -3.84 -9.44
N SER A 164 13.04 -3.70 -10.63
CA SER A 164 14.50 -3.76 -10.85
C SER A 164 15.34 -2.80 -10.01
N TRP A 165 14.83 -1.64 -9.63
CA TRP A 165 15.55 -0.64 -8.81
C TRP A 165 14.84 -0.29 -7.51
N TYR A 166 13.53 -0.50 -7.44
CA TYR A 166 12.71 -0.19 -6.28
C TYR A 166 11.58 -1.19 -6.16
N PRO A 167 11.25 -1.65 -4.95
CA PRO A 167 10.15 -2.57 -4.75
C PRO A 167 8.82 -1.95 -5.20
N THR A 168 7.92 -2.79 -5.68
CA THR A 168 6.53 -2.45 -6.01
C THR A 168 5.63 -3.60 -5.57
N LEU A 169 4.47 -3.30 -5.02
CA LEU A 169 3.48 -4.32 -4.66
C LEU A 169 3.03 -5.11 -5.89
N MET A 170 3.05 -4.46 -7.07
CA MET A 170 2.68 -5.06 -8.35
C MET A 170 3.82 -5.83 -9.04
N ALA A 171 4.90 -6.20 -8.33
CA ALA A 171 5.92 -7.10 -8.86
C ALA A 171 5.32 -8.50 -9.12
N PRO A 172 5.64 -9.15 -10.25
CA PRO A 172 5.07 -10.46 -10.59
C PRO A 172 5.55 -11.58 -9.67
N ASN A 173 6.64 -11.34 -8.92
CA ASN A 173 7.20 -12.28 -7.97
C ASN A 173 7.06 -11.75 -6.55
N VAL A 174 6.51 -12.54 -5.65
CA VAL A 174 6.32 -12.19 -4.23
C VAL A 174 7.61 -11.87 -3.48
N HIS A 175 8.76 -12.30 -3.98
CA HIS A 175 10.08 -11.98 -3.39
C HIS A 175 10.54 -10.55 -3.70
N ASP A 176 10.04 -9.97 -4.79
CA ASP A 176 10.38 -8.62 -5.25
C ASP A 176 9.37 -7.57 -4.75
N ALA A 177 8.29 -8.02 -4.12
CA ALA A 177 7.27 -7.16 -3.54
C ALA A 177 7.59 -6.80 -2.08
N PRO A 178 7.05 -5.67 -1.55
CA PRO A 178 7.28 -5.26 -0.17
C PRO A 178 6.71 -6.29 0.81
N ALA A 179 7.54 -6.73 1.77
CA ALA A 179 7.20 -7.82 2.69
C ALA A 179 5.96 -7.53 3.57
N ASP A 180 5.64 -6.26 3.79
CA ASP A 180 4.46 -5.83 4.55
C ASP A 180 3.16 -5.84 3.74
N GLY A 181 3.24 -6.13 2.43
CA GLY A 181 2.09 -6.20 1.53
C GLY A 181 1.36 -4.86 1.37
N LYS A 182 2.08 -3.73 1.42
CA LYS A 182 1.50 -2.41 1.24
C LYS A 182 1.97 -1.73 -0.04
N PRO A 183 1.12 -0.88 -0.66
CA PRO A 183 1.53 -0.07 -1.79
C PRO A 183 2.74 0.81 -1.44
N THR A 184 3.78 0.72 -2.25
CA THR A 184 4.98 1.56 -2.15
C THR A 184 4.70 2.99 -2.64
N ARG A 185 5.67 3.88 -2.53
CA ARG A 185 5.55 5.24 -3.11
C ARG A 185 5.31 5.19 -4.62
N ARG A 186 5.87 4.21 -5.34
CA ARG A 186 5.67 4.04 -6.79
C ARG A 186 4.27 3.52 -7.12
N ASP A 187 3.74 2.58 -6.32
CA ASP A 187 2.36 2.09 -6.48
C ASP A 187 1.36 3.22 -6.22
N ARG A 188 1.62 4.07 -5.23
CA ARG A 188 0.81 5.28 -4.95
C ARG A 188 0.86 6.26 -6.11
N ALA A 189 2.03 6.50 -6.71
CA ALA A 189 2.17 7.33 -7.90
C ALA A 189 1.38 6.75 -9.09
N ASN A 190 1.40 5.43 -9.31
CA ASN A 190 0.57 4.76 -10.31
C ASN A 190 -0.93 4.94 -10.02
N TYR A 191 -1.34 4.79 -8.75
CA TYR A 191 -2.73 5.00 -8.34
C TYR A 191 -3.19 6.43 -8.64
N GLN A 192 -2.39 7.42 -8.26
CA GLN A 192 -2.71 8.82 -8.53
C GLN A 192 -2.76 9.13 -10.04
N ALA A 193 -1.85 8.54 -10.83
CA ALA A 193 -1.86 8.69 -12.28
C ALA A 193 -3.11 8.07 -12.92
N LEU A 194 -3.55 6.89 -12.44
CA LEU A 194 -4.71 6.19 -13.00
C LEU A 194 -6.04 6.79 -12.51
N TRP A 195 -6.16 7.11 -11.22
CA TRP A 195 -7.43 7.47 -10.56
C TRP A 195 -7.57 8.95 -10.22
N ARG A 196 -6.57 9.80 -10.54
CA ARG A 196 -6.73 11.25 -10.42
C ARG A 196 -7.83 11.69 -11.41
N THR A 197 -8.86 12.31 -10.91
CA THR A 197 -9.78 13.09 -11.73
C THR A 197 -9.06 14.37 -12.15
N SER A 198 -9.05 14.64 -13.44
CA SER A 198 -8.68 15.95 -14.00
C SER A 198 -9.56 17.03 -13.43
#